data_1159faa9d7569fcd7de90351b7747fd4
#
_entry.id   1159faa9d7569fcd7de90351b7747fd4
#
_cell.length_a   1.000
_cell.length_b   1.000
_cell.length_c   1.000
_cell.angle_alpha   90.00
_cell.angle_beta   90.00
_cell.angle_gamma   90.00
#
_symmetry.space_group_name_H-M   'P 1'
#
loop_
_entity.id
_entity.type
_entity.pdbx_description
1 polymer ?
#
loop_
_entity_poly.entity_id
_entity_poly.type
_entity_poly.pdbx_seq_one_letter_code
_entity_poly.pdbx_strand_id
1 'polypeptide(L)'
;MNSNPSTKLDTLFTPGLVAAQQPAWPGGPEGPQVKAAVAELKALPPLVFAGECDDLKARIALAAEGKAFWLQGGDCAETFVSATADSIRNRIKTILQMAAVLQYYSSLPVIKVGRMAGQFAKPRSSEFETRGDVKLPAYRGDAVNDIEFTEKARTPDPMRLVRVYNTSAATLNLVRAFTQGGFADLRQVHEWNKGFIRDSKVGDRYEKMADEIGRALAFMKSAGVDPESFKSVDFFASHEALIMEYEKALTRIDSRTGDAYDVSGHFIWIGERTRQLDGAHVDFASKVRNPIGIKLGPKSTVEDALALIDKLDPNREPGRITFITRMGAKNIREILPALVDGVTKSGAKVLWVCDPMHGNTYEAPSGYKTRSFDDVMDEVKGFFEVHKALGTHPGGVHIELTGDDVTECVGGGEQISHEDLASRYETACDPRLNHAQSLELAFLVAEMLRDR
;
A
#
# COMPACT_ATOMS: atom_id res chain seq x y z
N MET A 1 -1.71 8.54 -39.41
CA MET A 1 -3.13 8.18 -39.15
C MET A 1 -3.34 8.20 -37.66
N ASN A 2 -3.96 9.27 -37.11
CA ASN A 2 -4.26 9.35 -35.68
C ASN A 2 -5.41 8.38 -35.37
N SER A 3 -5.09 7.19 -34.89
CA SER A 3 -6.11 6.29 -34.33
C SER A 3 -6.81 6.99 -33.17
N ASN A 4 -8.13 6.98 -33.15
CA ASN A 4 -8.93 7.55 -32.06
C ASN A 4 -8.46 6.92 -30.72
N PRO A 5 -8.17 7.70 -29.67
CA PRO A 5 -7.70 7.18 -28.36
C PRO A 5 -8.58 6.07 -27.78
N SER A 6 -9.90 6.11 -28.00
CA SER A 6 -10.80 5.04 -27.54
C SER A 6 -10.53 3.70 -28.25
N THR A 7 -10.25 3.71 -29.55
CA THR A 7 -9.93 2.51 -30.33
C THR A 7 -8.60 1.87 -29.89
N LYS A 8 -7.64 2.70 -29.42
CA LYS A 8 -6.35 2.22 -28.90
C LYS A 8 -6.54 1.46 -27.57
N LEU A 9 -7.41 1.93 -26.68
CA LEU A 9 -7.70 1.27 -25.40
C LEU A 9 -8.44 -0.06 -25.58
N ASP A 10 -9.42 -0.13 -26.48
CA ASP A 10 -10.20 -1.34 -26.71
C ASP A 10 -9.36 -2.53 -27.21
N THR A 11 -8.22 -2.25 -27.87
CA THR A 11 -7.29 -3.26 -28.36
C THR A 11 -6.04 -3.45 -27.51
N LEU A 12 -5.90 -2.68 -26.43
CA LEU A 12 -4.68 -2.68 -25.60
C LEU A 12 -4.51 -3.99 -24.82
N PHE A 13 -5.57 -4.48 -24.21
CA PHE A 13 -5.53 -5.65 -23.33
C PHE A 13 -5.80 -6.94 -24.10
N THR A 14 -5.05 -7.99 -23.77
CA THR A 14 -5.21 -9.29 -24.40
C THR A 14 -6.55 -9.91 -23.99
N PRO A 15 -7.45 -10.24 -24.96
CA PRO A 15 -8.73 -10.85 -24.62
C PRO A 15 -8.57 -12.31 -24.18
N GLY A 16 -9.51 -12.80 -23.37
CA GLY A 16 -9.62 -14.21 -23.01
C GLY A 16 -8.61 -14.71 -21.97
N LEU A 17 -7.75 -13.84 -21.42
CA LEU A 17 -6.85 -14.22 -20.34
C LEU A 17 -7.61 -14.45 -19.02
N VAL A 18 -7.17 -15.46 -18.27
CA VAL A 18 -7.74 -15.76 -16.95
C VAL A 18 -7.38 -14.65 -15.96
N ALA A 19 -8.40 -14.01 -15.41
CA ALA A 19 -8.24 -13.08 -14.30
C ALA A 19 -8.53 -13.83 -12.99
N ALA A 20 -7.49 -14.08 -12.20
CA ALA A 20 -7.62 -14.76 -10.92
C ALA A 20 -8.34 -13.88 -9.90
N GLN A 21 -8.99 -14.48 -8.91
CA GLN A 21 -9.61 -13.78 -7.80
C GLN A 21 -10.74 -12.79 -8.18
N GLN A 22 -11.32 -12.90 -9.37
CA GLN A 22 -12.42 -12.01 -9.77
C GLN A 22 -13.71 -12.31 -9.04
N PRO A 23 -14.59 -11.32 -8.87
CA PRO A 23 -15.94 -11.52 -8.34
C PRO A 23 -16.81 -12.39 -9.28
N ALA A 24 -17.67 -13.22 -8.69
CA ALA A 24 -18.72 -13.92 -9.44
C ALA A 24 -19.89 -12.94 -9.70
N TRP A 25 -19.71 -12.03 -10.65
CA TRP A 25 -20.75 -11.05 -10.98
C TRP A 25 -22.04 -11.72 -11.46
N PRO A 26 -23.22 -11.22 -11.06
CA PRO A 26 -24.50 -11.68 -11.61
C PRO A 26 -24.53 -11.50 -13.14
N GLY A 27 -24.76 -12.59 -13.87
CA GLY A 27 -24.69 -12.59 -15.33
C GLY A 27 -23.28 -12.63 -15.92
N GLY A 28 -22.24 -12.84 -15.09
CA GLY A 28 -20.84 -12.91 -15.49
C GLY A 28 -20.21 -11.55 -15.82
N PRO A 29 -18.92 -11.54 -16.25
CA PRO A 29 -18.19 -10.30 -16.53
C PRO A 29 -18.77 -9.50 -17.72
N GLU A 30 -19.51 -10.14 -18.61
CA GLU A 30 -20.22 -9.52 -19.74
C GLU A 30 -21.71 -9.22 -19.41
N GLY A 31 -22.10 -9.37 -18.16
CA GLY A 31 -23.46 -9.10 -17.71
C GLY A 31 -23.87 -7.63 -17.88
N PRO A 32 -25.17 -7.34 -18.03
CA PRO A 32 -25.64 -5.98 -18.30
C PRO A 32 -25.29 -4.99 -17.20
N GLN A 33 -25.29 -5.41 -15.94
CA GLN A 33 -24.93 -4.55 -14.80
C GLN A 33 -23.43 -4.24 -14.78
N VAL A 34 -22.56 -5.19 -15.12
CA VAL A 34 -21.10 -4.96 -15.25
C VAL A 34 -20.85 -3.97 -16.38
N LYS A 35 -21.48 -4.16 -17.54
CA LYS A 35 -21.36 -3.23 -18.69
C LYS A 35 -21.84 -1.82 -18.33
N ALA A 36 -22.91 -1.68 -17.56
CA ALA A 36 -23.39 -0.39 -17.10
C ALA A 36 -22.38 0.29 -16.18
N ALA A 37 -21.86 -0.41 -15.17
CA ALA A 37 -20.84 0.11 -14.26
C ALA A 37 -19.54 0.51 -14.99
N VAL A 38 -19.06 -0.34 -15.91
CA VAL A 38 -17.87 -0.05 -16.74
C VAL A 38 -18.08 1.16 -17.65
N ALA A 39 -19.26 1.29 -18.26
CA ALA A 39 -19.58 2.44 -19.11
C ALA A 39 -19.60 3.76 -18.30
N GLU A 40 -20.15 3.73 -17.09
CA GLU A 40 -20.16 4.87 -16.17
C GLU A 40 -18.72 5.24 -15.75
N LEU A 41 -17.92 4.28 -15.30
CA LEU A 41 -16.52 4.50 -14.93
C LEU A 41 -15.67 5.09 -16.06
N LYS A 42 -15.85 4.61 -17.28
CA LYS A 42 -15.16 5.13 -18.47
C LYS A 42 -15.48 6.61 -18.74
N ALA A 43 -16.67 7.07 -18.38
CA ALA A 43 -17.11 8.45 -18.56
C ALA A 43 -16.63 9.41 -17.46
N LEU A 44 -16.17 8.86 -16.31
CA LEU A 44 -15.73 9.68 -15.17
C LEU A 44 -14.30 10.23 -15.37
N PRO A 45 -13.95 11.37 -14.73
CA PRO A 45 -12.61 11.93 -14.76
C PRO A 45 -11.54 10.99 -14.20
N PRO A 46 -10.26 11.17 -14.53
CA PRO A 46 -9.17 10.43 -13.89
C PRO A 46 -9.08 10.79 -12.40
N LEU A 47 -8.76 9.81 -11.55
CA LEU A 47 -8.51 10.05 -10.12
C LEU A 47 -7.12 10.67 -9.88
N VAL A 48 -6.14 10.26 -10.70
CA VAL A 48 -4.77 10.78 -10.69
C VAL A 48 -4.31 11.07 -12.12
N PHE A 49 -3.21 11.82 -12.28
CA PHE A 49 -2.68 12.15 -13.60
C PHE A 49 -1.41 11.37 -13.91
N ALA A 50 -1.18 11.11 -15.19
CA ALA A 50 0.00 10.43 -15.69
C ALA A 50 1.31 11.09 -15.19
N GLY A 51 1.38 12.41 -15.13
CA GLY A 51 2.54 13.13 -14.61
C GLY A 51 2.85 12.86 -13.14
N GLU A 52 1.82 12.65 -12.29
CA GLU A 52 2.01 12.25 -10.90
C GLU A 52 2.58 10.83 -10.80
N CYS A 53 2.17 9.92 -11.70
CA CYS A 53 2.72 8.57 -11.79
C CYS A 53 4.19 8.58 -12.24
N ASP A 54 4.54 9.46 -13.19
CA ASP A 54 5.92 9.62 -13.66
C ASP A 54 6.83 10.19 -12.57
N ASP A 55 6.36 11.20 -11.81
CA ASP A 55 7.10 11.75 -10.67
C ASP A 55 7.33 10.67 -9.60
N LEU A 56 6.30 9.88 -9.27
CA LEU A 56 6.46 8.77 -8.34
C LEU A 56 7.47 7.74 -8.85
N LYS A 57 7.44 7.38 -10.15
CA LYS A 57 8.39 6.45 -10.75
C LYS A 57 9.83 6.95 -10.62
N ALA A 58 10.07 8.26 -10.85
CA ALA A 58 11.38 8.86 -10.68
C ALA A 58 11.87 8.78 -9.21
N ARG A 59 10.97 8.98 -8.24
CA ARG A 59 11.30 8.84 -6.81
C ARG A 59 11.58 7.39 -6.42
N ILE A 60 10.85 6.42 -6.96
CA ILE A 60 11.10 4.98 -6.76
C ILE A 60 12.49 4.60 -7.28
N ALA A 61 12.94 5.18 -8.41
CA ALA A 61 14.28 4.97 -8.92
C ALA A 61 15.35 5.42 -7.91
N LEU A 62 15.16 6.57 -7.25
CA LEU A 62 16.05 7.03 -6.19
C LEU A 62 16.05 6.10 -4.97
N ALA A 63 14.88 5.58 -4.59
CA ALA A 63 14.79 4.64 -3.48
C ALA A 63 15.48 3.30 -3.81
N ALA A 64 15.39 2.81 -5.03
CA ALA A 64 16.11 1.61 -5.49
C ALA A 64 17.64 1.79 -5.44
N GLU A 65 18.13 3.03 -5.55
CA GLU A 65 19.54 3.39 -5.41
C GLU A 65 19.97 3.74 -3.97
N GLY A 66 19.07 3.59 -2.99
CA GLY A 66 19.33 3.94 -1.59
C GLY A 66 19.39 5.45 -1.31
N LYS A 67 18.89 6.29 -2.23
CA LYS A 67 18.85 7.77 -2.13
C LYS A 67 17.52 8.31 -1.61
N ALA A 68 16.54 7.45 -1.38
CA ALA A 68 15.27 7.74 -0.74
C ALA A 68 14.77 6.49 0.00
N PHE A 69 13.76 6.63 0.84
CA PHE A 69 13.13 5.51 1.55
C PHE A 69 11.63 5.49 1.26
N TRP A 70 11.08 4.31 0.99
CA TRP A 70 9.68 4.10 0.71
C TRP A 70 8.89 3.78 1.98
N LEU A 71 7.90 4.61 2.29
CA LEU A 71 6.94 4.38 3.36
C LEU A 71 5.54 4.23 2.76
N GLN A 72 5.03 3.00 2.71
CA GLN A 72 3.67 2.72 2.27
C GLN A 72 2.85 2.21 3.45
N GLY A 73 1.75 2.90 3.75
CA GLY A 73 0.90 2.55 4.88
C GLY A 73 -0.57 2.87 4.66
N GLY A 74 -1.44 2.19 5.40
CA GLY A 74 -2.87 2.45 5.40
C GLY A 74 -3.70 1.18 5.55
N ASP A 75 -4.97 1.24 5.20
CA ASP A 75 -5.93 0.17 5.50
C ASP A 75 -5.58 -1.17 4.85
N CYS A 76 -5.98 -2.24 5.53
CA CYS A 76 -6.01 -3.58 4.97
C CYS A 76 -7.00 -3.66 3.80
N ALA A 77 -8.24 -3.25 4.06
CA ALA A 77 -9.29 -3.00 3.07
C ALA A 77 -10.13 -1.83 3.54
N GLU A 78 -10.21 -0.80 2.70
CA GLU A 78 -11.10 0.34 2.96
C GLU A 78 -12.56 -0.10 2.90
N THR A 79 -13.41 0.55 3.71
CA THR A 79 -14.85 0.39 3.66
C THR A 79 -15.51 1.74 3.39
N PHE A 80 -16.72 1.72 2.82
CA PHE A 80 -17.48 2.96 2.62
C PHE A 80 -17.83 3.66 3.93
N VAL A 81 -17.95 2.89 5.01
CA VAL A 81 -18.27 3.42 6.34
C VAL A 81 -17.05 4.09 6.98
N SER A 82 -15.85 3.55 6.77
CA SER A 82 -14.60 4.09 7.32
C SER A 82 -14.01 5.27 6.53
N ALA A 83 -14.58 5.62 5.37
CA ALA A 83 -14.13 6.74 4.55
C ALA A 83 -14.64 8.09 5.09
N THR A 84 -14.40 8.36 6.38
CA THR A 84 -14.75 9.61 7.04
C THR A 84 -13.59 10.59 7.04
N ALA A 85 -13.89 11.90 7.17
CA ALA A 85 -12.85 12.93 7.24
C ALA A 85 -11.86 12.69 8.39
N ASP A 86 -12.33 12.23 9.54
CA ASP A 86 -11.50 11.96 10.71
C ASP A 86 -10.59 10.76 10.49
N SER A 87 -11.11 9.65 9.98
CA SER A 87 -10.30 8.45 9.69
C SER A 87 -9.23 8.74 8.63
N ILE A 88 -9.58 9.44 7.56
CA ILE A 88 -8.63 9.86 6.51
C ILE A 88 -7.54 10.76 7.11
N ARG A 89 -7.94 11.79 7.88
CA ARG A 89 -7.01 12.71 8.55
C ARG A 89 -6.07 11.97 9.50
N ASN A 90 -6.58 11.09 10.37
CA ASN A 90 -5.79 10.35 11.35
C ASN A 90 -4.77 9.43 10.67
N ARG A 91 -5.15 8.79 9.57
CA ARG A 91 -4.27 7.93 8.78
C ARG A 91 -3.14 8.73 8.11
N ILE A 92 -3.46 9.86 7.48
CA ILE A 92 -2.46 10.78 6.91
C ILE A 92 -1.53 11.29 8.01
N LYS A 93 -2.07 11.74 9.15
CA LYS A 93 -1.30 12.18 10.31
C LYS A 93 -0.28 11.12 10.74
N THR A 94 -0.70 9.88 10.91
CA THR A 94 0.18 8.76 11.30
C THR A 94 1.32 8.57 10.30
N ILE A 95 1.01 8.52 9.00
CA ILE A 95 2.04 8.37 7.96
C ILE A 95 3.02 9.55 7.93
N LEU A 96 2.54 10.77 8.14
CA LEU A 96 3.40 11.96 8.19
C LEU A 96 4.33 11.95 9.42
N GLN A 97 3.82 11.52 10.59
CA GLN A 97 4.61 11.37 11.80
C GLN A 97 5.71 10.31 11.61
N MET A 98 5.36 9.14 11.06
CA MET A 98 6.33 8.10 10.71
C MET A 98 7.38 8.63 9.74
N ALA A 99 6.96 9.32 8.68
CA ALA A 99 7.86 9.87 7.68
C ALA A 99 8.85 10.88 8.27
N ALA A 100 8.40 11.77 9.18
CA ALA A 100 9.28 12.75 9.82
C ALA A 100 10.38 12.08 10.66
N VAL A 101 10.05 11.04 11.41
CA VAL A 101 11.01 10.23 12.18
C VAL A 101 12.02 9.56 11.25
N LEU A 102 11.54 8.88 10.21
CA LEU A 102 12.39 8.19 9.24
C LEU A 102 13.32 9.16 8.49
N GLN A 103 12.81 10.31 8.04
CA GLN A 103 13.60 11.33 7.34
C GLN A 103 14.74 11.86 8.21
N TYR A 104 14.45 12.17 9.47
CA TYR A 104 15.45 12.73 10.37
C TYR A 104 16.62 11.77 10.57
N TYR A 105 16.36 10.50 10.87
CA TYR A 105 17.41 9.54 11.20
C TYR A 105 18.15 8.97 10.00
N SER A 106 17.42 8.77 8.88
CA SER A 106 18.06 8.28 7.66
C SER A 106 18.80 9.37 6.89
N SER A 107 18.47 10.63 7.11
CA SER A 107 18.88 11.77 6.28
C SER A 107 18.49 11.58 4.80
N LEU A 108 17.44 10.77 4.55
CA LEU A 108 16.93 10.50 3.21
C LEU A 108 15.52 11.10 3.04
N PRO A 109 15.17 11.55 1.82
CA PRO A 109 13.78 11.80 1.48
C PRO A 109 12.94 10.54 1.71
N VAL A 110 11.74 10.68 2.32
CA VAL A 110 10.77 9.60 2.48
C VAL A 110 9.62 9.80 1.51
N ILE A 111 9.39 8.78 0.66
CA ILE A 111 8.28 8.72 -0.29
C ILE A 111 7.06 8.22 0.47
N LYS A 112 6.06 9.09 0.64
CA LYS A 112 4.84 8.78 1.42
C LYS A 112 3.75 8.28 0.49
N VAL A 113 3.34 7.02 0.70
CA VAL A 113 2.36 6.32 -0.13
C VAL A 113 1.26 5.76 0.74
N GLY A 114 0.03 6.18 0.48
CA GLY A 114 -1.14 5.68 1.19
C GLY A 114 -1.72 4.44 0.53
N ARG A 115 -1.99 3.41 1.31
CA ARG A 115 -2.92 2.33 0.94
C ARG A 115 -4.33 2.88 1.17
N MET A 116 -4.78 3.72 0.26
CA MET A 116 -6.05 4.44 0.35
C MET A 116 -6.51 4.94 -1.00
N ALA A 117 -7.79 5.30 -1.07
CA ALA A 117 -8.45 5.78 -2.28
C ALA A 117 -8.44 4.75 -3.43
N GLY A 118 -8.76 3.49 -3.09
CA GLY A 118 -8.81 2.38 -4.05
C GLY A 118 -8.74 0.99 -3.43
N GLN A 119 -8.27 0.85 -2.19
CA GLN A 119 -8.08 -0.46 -1.54
C GLN A 119 -9.40 -1.02 -0.98
N PHE A 120 -10.46 -1.11 -1.80
CA PHE A 120 -11.80 -1.59 -1.42
C PHE A 120 -12.05 -3.06 -1.78
N ALA A 121 -11.07 -3.76 -2.32
CA ALA A 121 -11.16 -5.17 -2.67
C ALA A 121 -10.01 -5.97 -2.06
N LYS A 122 -10.26 -7.24 -1.77
CA LYS A 122 -9.26 -8.15 -1.23
C LYS A 122 -9.38 -9.55 -1.80
N PRO A 123 -8.25 -10.20 -2.19
CA PRO A 123 -8.26 -11.60 -2.60
C PRO A 123 -8.57 -12.48 -1.40
N ARG A 124 -9.34 -13.55 -1.62
CA ARG A 124 -9.73 -14.48 -0.55
C ARG A 124 -9.20 -15.88 -0.84
N SER A 125 -8.80 -16.58 0.22
CA SER A 125 -8.39 -17.99 0.12
C SER A 125 -9.57 -18.95 -0.06
N SER A 126 -10.78 -18.55 0.34
CA SER A 126 -12.03 -19.29 0.14
C SER A 126 -13.04 -18.43 -0.59
N GLU A 127 -13.81 -19.04 -1.48
CA GLU A 127 -14.93 -18.38 -2.17
C GLU A 127 -16.13 -18.18 -1.26
N PHE A 128 -16.25 -18.97 -0.21
CA PHE A 128 -17.38 -18.99 0.70
C PHE A 128 -16.95 -18.86 2.16
N GLU A 129 -17.83 -18.28 2.97
CA GLU A 129 -17.80 -18.29 4.43
C GLU A 129 -18.97 -19.13 4.95
N THR A 130 -18.73 -19.90 6.03
CA THR A 130 -19.76 -20.70 6.69
C THR A 130 -19.91 -20.25 8.13
N ARG A 131 -21.14 -19.97 8.55
CA ARG A 131 -21.48 -19.66 9.95
C ARG A 131 -22.68 -20.54 10.35
N GLY A 132 -22.45 -21.48 11.28
CA GLY A 132 -23.41 -22.56 11.55
C GLY A 132 -23.70 -23.36 10.29
N ASP A 133 -24.99 -23.54 9.95
CA ASP A 133 -25.42 -24.25 8.75
C ASP A 133 -25.56 -23.39 7.49
N VAL A 134 -25.29 -22.08 7.61
CA VAL A 134 -25.42 -21.13 6.49
C VAL A 134 -24.08 -20.95 5.80
N LYS A 135 -24.06 -21.17 4.48
CA LYS A 135 -22.90 -20.95 3.61
C LYS A 135 -23.22 -19.83 2.61
N LEU A 136 -22.46 -18.73 2.65
CA LEU A 136 -22.61 -17.57 1.77
C LEU A 136 -21.27 -17.21 1.08
N PRO A 137 -21.31 -16.45 -0.03
CA PRO A 137 -20.09 -15.91 -0.63
C PRO A 137 -19.25 -15.15 0.40
N ALA A 138 -17.93 -15.30 0.33
CA ALA A 138 -17.01 -14.59 1.20
C ALA A 138 -17.13 -13.07 0.98
N TYR A 139 -16.94 -12.29 2.05
CA TYR A 139 -16.76 -10.85 1.91
C TYR A 139 -15.43 -10.58 1.17
N ARG A 140 -15.51 -9.92 0.02
CA ARG A 140 -14.36 -9.62 -0.87
C ARG A 140 -13.97 -8.14 -0.85
N GLY A 141 -14.51 -7.37 0.07
CA GLY A 141 -14.38 -5.92 0.15
C GLY A 141 -15.56 -5.18 -0.43
N ASP A 142 -15.71 -3.93 -0.03
CA ASP A 142 -16.86 -3.08 -0.40
C ASP A 142 -17.00 -2.81 -1.89
N ALA A 143 -15.91 -3.02 -2.65
CA ALA A 143 -15.96 -3.00 -4.12
C ALA A 143 -16.84 -4.11 -4.73
N VAL A 144 -17.07 -5.20 -4.00
CA VAL A 144 -17.72 -6.39 -4.51
C VAL A 144 -19.07 -6.63 -3.83
N ASN A 145 -19.08 -6.71 -2.50
CA ASN A 145 -20.26 -7.07 -1.71
C ASN A 145 -20.18 -6.41 -0.32
N ASP A 146 -21.20 -6.64 0.51
CA ASP A 146 -21.26 -6.08 1.85
C ASP A 146 -20.76 -7.06 2.91
N ILE A 147 -20.32 -6.53 4.07
CA ILE A 147 -19.78 -7.33 5.18
C ILE A 147 -20.86 -8.10 5.95
N GLU A 148 -22.13 -7.65 5.92
CA GLU A 148 -23.22 -8.34 6.59
C GLU A 148 -23.36 -9.78 6.09
N PHE A 149 -23.60 -10.73 7.01
CA PHE A 149 -23.73 -12.14 6.67
C PHE A 149 -25.16 -12.50 6.30
N THR A 150 -25.66 -11.90 5.21
CA THR A 150 -26.97 -12.18 4.60
C THR A 150 -26.81 -12.45 3.11
N GLU A 151 -27.70 -13.22 2.51
CA GLU A 151 -27.65 -13.53 1.08
C GLU A 151 -27.64 -12.26 0.22
N LYS A 152 -28.50 -11.30 0.54
CA LYS A 152 -28.59 -10.02 -0.17
C LYS A 152 -27.26 -9.23 -0.07
N ALA A 153 -26.67 -9.13 1.13
CA ALA A 153 -25.46 -8.39 1.37
C ALA A 153 -24.23 -9.04 0.69
N ARG A 154 -24.19 -10.38 0.66
CA ARG A 154 -23.08 -11.14 0.09
C ARG A 154 -23.18 -11.35 -1.42
N THR A 155 -24.29 -11.02 -2.06
CA THR A 155 -24.43 -11.05 -3.51
C THR A 155 -23.53 -9.93 -4.11
N PRO A 156 -22.60 -10.25 -5.05
CA PRO A 156 -21.78 -9.24 -5.69
C PRO A 156 -22.63 -8.24 -6.50
N ASP A 157 -22.31 -6.93 -6.36
CA ASP A 157 -22.99 -5.85 -7.06
C ASP A 157 -21.98 -4.98 -7.83
N PRO A 158 -21.96 -5.01 -9.18
CA PRO A 158 -21.04 -4.24 -10.00
C PRO A 158 -21.15 -2.72 -9.81
N MET A 159 -22.30 -2.18 -9.41
CA MET A 159 -22.47 -0.74 -9.17
C MET A 159 -21.68 -0.24 -7.96
N ARG A 160 -21.23 -1.13 -7.10
CA ARG A 160 -20.29 -0.79 -6.02
C ARG A 160 -18.95 -0.28 -6.55
N LEU A 161 -18.52 -0.65 -7.75
CA LEU A 161 -17.32 -0.13 -8.40
C LEU A 161 -17.42 1.40 -8.66
N VAL A 162 -18.61 1.87 -9.06
CA VAL A 162 -18.86 3.31 -9.22
C VAL A 162 -18.82 4.01 -7.85
N ARG A 163 -19.34 3.38 -6.82
CA ARG A 163 -19.25 3.90 -5.45
C ARG A 163 -17.81 3.95 -4.95
N VAL A 164 -16.98 2.94 -5.27
CA VAL A 164 -15.53 2.95 -4.99
C VAL A 164 -14.88 4.17 -5.63
N TYR A 165 -15.15 4.43 -6.92
CA TYR A 165 -14.62 5.60 -7.60
C TYR A 165 -15.01 6.91 -6.89
N ASN A 166 -16.30 7.10 -6.58
CA ASN A 166 -16.77 8.32 -5.93
C ASN A 166 -16.16 8.52 -4.53
N THR A 167 -16.04 7.44 -3.75
CA THR A 167 -15.40 7.46 -2.43
C THR A 167 -13.90 7.77 -2.55
N SER A 168 -13.22 7.17 -3.52
CA SER A 168 -11.80 7.41 -3.80
C SER A 168 -11.55 8.85 -4.24
N ALA A 169 -12.42 9.41 -5.08
CA ALA A 169 -12.33 10.81 -5.52
C ALA A 169 -12.47 11.78 -4.33
N ALA A 170 -13.44 11.55 -3.44
CA ALA A 170 -13.63 12.33 -2.22
C ALA A 170 -12.42 12.21 -1.28
N THR A 171 -11.89 10.99 -1.10
CA THR A 171 -10.68 10.73 -0.30
C THR A 171 -9.47 11.47 -0.86
N LEU A 172 -9.21 11.37 -2.17
CA LEU A 172 -8.08 12.06 -2.81
C LEU A 172 -8.20 13.58 -2.74
N ASN A 173 -9.40 14.13 -2.89
CA ASN A 173 -9.62 15.56 -2.70
C ASN A 173 -9.24 16.01 -1.28
N LEU A 174 -9.62 15.24 -0.26
CA LEU A 174 -9.27 15.52 1.13
C LEU A 174 -7.78 15.33 1.40
N VAL A 175 -7.15 14.29 0.82
CA VAL A 175 -5.70 14.08 0.88
C VAL A 175 -4.97 15.31 0.33
N ARG A 176 -5.32 15.78 -0.86
CA ARG A 176 -4.73 16.99 -1.46
C ARG A 176 -4.93 18.23 -0.60
N ALA A 177 -6.12 18.41 -0.03
CA ALA A 177 -6.39 19.52 0.88
C ALA A 177 -5.49 19.48 2.13
N PHE A 178 -5.31 18.33 2.74
CA PHE A 178 -4.44 18.19 3.92
C PHE A 178 -2.95 18.33 3.60
N THR A 179 -2.49 17.79 2.48
CA THR A 179 -1.08 17.80 2.12
C THR A 179 -0.61 19.13 1.52
N GLN A 180 -1.52 19.96 1.00
CA GLN A 180 -1.22 21.27 0.41
C GLN A 180 -1.71 22.45 1.26
N GLY A 181 -2.62 22.21 2.21
CA GLY A 181 -3.29 23.24 3.01
C GLY A 181 -2.61 23.61 4.33
N GLY A 182 -1.35 23.17 4.56
CA GLY A 182 -0.60 23.48 5.79
C GLY A 182 -0.84 22.50 6.96
N PHE A 183 -1.78 21.57 6.86
CA PHE A 183 -1.94 20.50 7.86
C PHE A 183 -0.69 19.59 7.94
N ALA A 184 -0.02 19.37 6.81
CA ALA A 184 1.20 18.57 6.72
C ALA A 184 2.49 19.36 7.04
N ASP A 185 2.38 20.54 7.63
CA ASP A 185 3.55 21.35 8.03
C ASP A 185 4.46 20.54 8.97
N LEU A 186 5.73 20.42 8.63
CA LEU A 186 6.70 19.60 9.34
C LEU A 186 6.82 19.98 10.82
N ARG A 187 6.61 21.26 11.17
CA ARG A 187 6.60 21.75 12.57
C ARG A 187 5.40 21.22 13.32
N GLN A 188 4.23 21.19 12.68
CA GLN A 188 3.01 20.62 13.28
C GLN A 188 3.15 19.10 13.45
N VAL A 189 3.72 18.42 12.48
CA VAL A 189 4.01 16.97 12.55
C VAL A 189 4.96 16.68 13.72
N HIS A 190 5.98 17.52 13.91
CA HIS A 190 6.89 17.39 15.04
C HIS A 190 6.19 17.58 16.40
N GLU A 191 5.29 18.56 16.54
CA GLU A 191 4.52 18.72 17.78
C GLU A 191 3.60 17.52 18.06
N TRP A 192 3.04 16.88 17.02
CA TRP A 192 2.30 15.63 17.22
C TRP A 192 3.20 14.49 17.71
N ASN A 193 4.44 14.40 17.21
CA ASN A 193 5.40 13.39 17.68
C ASN A 193 5.78 13.62 19.15
N LYS A 194 5.99 14.87 19.57
CA LYS A 194 6.20 15.20 20.99
C LYS A 194 4.99 14.80 21.85
N GLY A 195 3.77 15.04 21.38
CA GLY A 195 2.55 14.62 22.08
C GLY A 195 2.52 13.11 22.27
N PHE A 196 2.78 12.33 21.22
CA PHE A 196 2.87 10.87 21.31
C PHE A 196 3.92 10.41 22.33
N ILE A 197 5.14 10.96 22.28
CA ILE A 197 6.24 10.57 23.17
C ILE A 197 5.87 10.83 24.63
N ARG A 198 5.29 11.98 24.94
CA ARG A 198 4.87 12.34 26.31
C ARG A 198 3.80 11.39 26.85
N ASP A 199 2.87 10.97 26.00
CA ASP A 199 1.69 10.23 26.42
C ASP A 199 1.86 8.69 26.26
N SER A 200 2.99 8.23 25.68
CA SER A 200 3.30 6.81 25.42
C SER A 200 4.10 6.16 26.55
N LYS A 201 3.81 4.90 26.86
CA LYS A 201 4.58 4.10 27.81
C LYS A 201 6.05 3.88 27.41
N VAL A 202 6.37 4.01 26.15
CA VAL A 202 7.74 3.88 25.60
C VAL A 202 8.35 5.25 25.26
N GLY A 203 7.70 6.33 25.67
CA GLY A 203 8.07 7.71 25.31
C GLY A 203 9.49 8.09 25.66
N ASP A 204 9.95 7.75 26.87
CA ASP A 204 11.30 8.06 27.37
C ASP A 204 12.41 7.57 26.43
N ARG A 205 12.20 6.45 25.74
CA ARG A 205 13.12 5.91 24.74
C ARG A 205 13.33 6.86 23.56
N TYR A 206 12.30 7.61 23.20
CA TYR A 206 12.26 8.43 22.00
C TYR A 206 12.36 9.95 22.29
N GLU A 207 12.37 10.36 23.56
CA GLU A 207 12.41 11.78 23.96
C GLU A 207 13.63 12.51 23.39
N LYS A 208 14.81 11.88 23.48
CA LYS A 208 16.04 12.43 22.91
C LYS A 208 15.94 12.69 21.41
N MET A 209 15.27 11.78 20.70
CA MET A 209 15.04 11.91 19.26
C MET A 209 14.17 13.10 18.92
N ALA A 210 13.06 13.31 19.64
CA ALA A 210 12.20 14.47 19.44
C ALA A 210 12.92 15.79 19.71
N ASP A 211 13.74 15.84 20.74
CA ASP A 211 14.54 17.04 21.07
C ASP A 211 15.56 17.37 19.98
N GLU A 212 16.18 16.37 19.39
CA GLU A 212 17.12 16.56 18.28
C GLU A 212 16.41 17.10 17.04
N ILE A 213 15.22 16.56 16.68
CA ILE A 213 14.40 17.10 15.58
C ILE A 213 13.99 18.54 15.87
N GLY A 214 13.57 18.84 17.11
CA GLY A 214 13.24 20.21 17.54
C GLY A 214 14.38 21.19 17.35
N ARG A 215 15.60 20.81 17.74
CA ARG A 215 16.81 21.62 17.52
C ARG A 215 17.12 21.84 16.04
N ALA A 216 16.98 20.80 15.20
CA ALA A 216 17.18 20.92 13.76
C ALA A 216 16.18 21.89 13.12
N LEU A 217 14.89 21.80 13.47
CA LEU A 217 13.86 22.73 13.01
C LEU A 217 14.11 24.18 13.46
N ALA A 218 14.54 24.37 14.72
CA ALA A 218 14.91 25.69 15.24
C ALA A 218 16.12 26.27 14.52
N PHE A 219 17.12 25.46 14.21
CA PHE A 219 18.30 25.87 13.43
C PHE A 219 17.91 26.29 12.00
N MET A 220 17.12 25.48 11.29
CA MET A 220 16.65 25.81 9.93
C MET A 220 15.90 27.15 9.92
N LYS A 221 15.01 27.36 10.91
CA LYS A 221 14.28 28.62 11.06
C LYS A 221 15.25 29.80 11.28
N SER A 222 16.24 29.66 12.14
CA SER A 222 17.24 30.72 12.41
C SER A 222 18.15 30.98 11.21
N ALA A 223 18.38 29.99 10.37
CA ALA A 223 19.16 30.11 9.13
C ALA A 223 18.36 30.74 7.96
N GLY A 224 17.10 31.10 8.18
CA GLY A 224 16.25 31.74 7.17
C GLY A 224 15.74 30.79 6.08
N VAL A 225 15.70 29.49 6.35
CA VAL A 225 15.06 28.52 5.44
C VAL A 225 13.58 28.85 5.34
N ASP A 226 13.07 28.96 4.12
CA ASP A 226 11.70 29.40 3.84
C ASP A 226 10.67 28.47 4.50
N PRO A 227 9.82 29.01 5.40
CA PRO A 227 8.77 28.24 6.05
C PRO A 227 7.70 27.69 5.08
N GLU A 228 7.54 28.29 3.90
CA GLU A 228 6.54 27.85 2.91
C GLU A 228 6.88 26.44 2.36
N SER A 229 8.16 26.10 2.24
CA SER A 229 8.60 24.77 1.81
C SER A 229 8.21 23.63 2.77
N PHE A 230 7.85 23.95 4.02
CA PHE A 230 7.40 22.97 5.02
C PHE A 230 5.90 22.75 5.03
N LYS A 231 5.12 23.58 4.34
CA LYS A 231 3.65 23.55 4.39
C LYS A 231 3.02 22.49 3.51
N SER A 232 3.73 22.02 2.50
CA SER A 232 3.23 21.02 1.56
C SER A 232 4.13 19.79 1.52
N VAL A 233 3.51 18.65 1.32
CA VAL A 233 4.22 17.37 1.13
C VAL A 233 3.60 16.61 -0.03
N ASP A 234 4.45 15.89 -0.76
CA ASP A 234 3.98 14.94 -1.75
C ASP A 234 3.44 13.70 -1.05
N PHE A 235 2.26 13.25 -1.49
CA PHE A 235 1.59 12.08 -0.98
C PHE A 235 0.91 11.34 -2.13
N PHE A 236 1.18 10.06 -2.26
CA PHE A 236 0.70 9.24 -3.36
C PHE A 236 -0.29 8.19 -2.84
N ALA A 237 -1.32 7.89 -3.63
CA ALA A 237 -2.29 6.83 -3.34
C ALA A 237 -1.93 5.54 -4.07
N SER A 238 -2.26 4.41 -3.46
CA SER A 238 -1.96 3.09 -3.98
C SER A 238 -2.98 2.05 -3.57
N HIS A 239 -3.19 1.03 -4.41
CA HIS A 239 -4.04 -0.11 -4.12
C HIS A 239 -3.65 -1.35 -4.92
N GLU A 240 -4.19 -2.52 -4.54
CA GLU A 240 -4.07 -3.74 -5.33
C GLU A 240 -4.95 -3.64 -6.58
N ALA A 241 -4.34 -3.74 -7.76
CA ALA A 241 -5.07 -3.80 -9.03
C ALA A 241 -5.75 -5.16 -9.17
N LEU A 242 -6.82 -5.40 -8.40
CA LEU A 242 -7.44 -6.70 -8.26
C LEU A 242 -8.60 -6.91 -9.22
N ILE A 243 -9.52 -5.93 -9.36
CA ILE A 243 -10.74 -6.07 -10.14
C ILE A 243 -10.51 -5.50 -11.53
N MET A 244 -10.35 -6.38 -12.51
CA MET A 244 -9.94 -6.00 -13.86
C MET A 244 -10.95 -5.08 -14.58
N GLU A 245 -12.23 -5.21 -14.28
CA GLU A 245 -13.26 -4.32 -14.84
C GLU A 245 -13.07 -2.87 -14.36
N TYR A 246 -12.67 -2.67 -13.09
CA TYR A 246 -12.40 -1.35 -12.52
C TYR A 246 -11.14 -0.73 -13.12
N GLU A 247 -10.03 -1.45 -13.08
CA GLU A 247 -8.73 -0.95 -13.54
C GLU A 247 -8.73 -0.63 -15.04
N LYS A 248 -9.28 -1.54 -15.86
CA LYS A 248 -9.40 -1.31 -17.31
C LYS A 248 -10.32 -0.14 -17.63
N ALA A 249 -11.44 0.02 -16.88
CA ALA A 249 -12.36 1.13 -17.08
C ALA A 249 -11.74 2.49 -16.72
N LEU A 250 -10.79 2.54 -15.80
CA LEU A 250 -10.06 3.75 -15.40
C LEU A 250 -8.71 3.92 -16.09
N THR A 251 -8.37 3.09 -17.08
CA THR A 251 -7.18 3.31 -17.91
C THR A 251 -7.43 4.44 -18.92
N ARG A 252 -6.46 5.32 -19.10
CA ARG A 252 -6.51 6.45 -20.05
C ARG A 252 -5.24 6.53 -20.88
N ILE A 253 -5.35 7.03 -22.10
CA ILE A 253 -4.19 7.40 -22.92
C ILE A 253 -3.78 8.83 -22.54
N ASP A 254 -2.55 8.99 -22.11
CA ASP A 254 -1.99 10.31 -21.85
C ASP A 254 -1.79 11.07 -23.15
N SER A 255 -2.33 12.29 -23.23
CA SER A 255 -2.28 13.12 -24.44
C SER A 255 -0.88 13.63 -24.77
N ARG A 256 0.04 13.66 -23.80
CA ARG A 256 1.41 14.13 -23.97
C ARG A 256 2.32 13.07 -24.59
N THR A 257 2.18 11.83 -24.14
CA THR A 257 3.09 10.71 -24.51
C THR A 257 2.44 9.70 -25.45
N GLY A 258 1.10 9.59 -25.45
CA GLY A 258 0.35 8.56 -26.16
C GLY A 258 0.42 7.20 -25.45
N ASP A 259 0.94 7.12 -24.25
CA ASP A 259 1.01 5.90 -23.44
C ASP A 259 -0.25 5.71 -22.59
N ALA A 260 -0.52 4.48 -22.19
CA ALA A 260 -1.63 4.13 -21.33
C ALA A 260 -1.23 4.21 -19.84
N TYR A 261 -2.06 4.85 -19.04
CA TYR A 261 -1.93 4.88 -17.58
C TYR A 261 -3.22 4.39 -16.94
N ASP A 262 -3.08 3.55 -15.93
CA ASP A 262 -4.17 3.31 -15.00
C ASP A 262 -4.26 4.53 -14.06
N VAL A 263 -5.29 5.32 -14.24
CA VAL A 263 -5.50 6.54 -13.46
C VAL A 263 -6.44 6.34 -12.26
N SER A 264 -6.60 5.11 -11.83
CA SER A 264 -7.27 4.71 -10.58
C SER A 264 -6.40 5.00 -9.34
N GLY A 265 -5.07 5.04 -9.50
CA GLY A 265 -4.09 5.34 -8.45
C GLY A 265 -2.71 5.64 -9.02
N HIS A 266 -1.83 6.22 -8.20
CA HIS A 266 -0.46 6.55 -8.62
C HIS A 266 0.41 5.30 -8.73
N PHE A 267 0.28 4.39 -7.76
CA PHE A 267 0.99 3.13 -7.66
C PHE A 267 -0.02 2.00 -7.50
N ILE A 268 0.08 1.01 -8.34
CA ILE A 268 -0.74 -0.20 -8.25
C ILE A 268 0.14 -1.42 -8.03
N TRP A 269 -0.37 -2.44 -7.35
CA TRP A 269 0.39 -3.68 -7.20
C TRP A 269 -0.41 -4.91 -7.59
N ILE A 270 0.33 -5.92 -8.05
CA ILE A 270 -0.15 -7.27 -8.30
C ILE A 270 0.01 -8.07 -7.01
N GLY A 271 -1.06 -8.70 -6.53
CA GLY A 271 -1.06 -9.56 -5.36
C GLY A 271 -0.35 -10.89 -5.58
N GLU A 272 0.03 -11.56 -4.50
CA GLU A 272 0.65 -12.90 -4.54
C GLU A 272 -0.22 -13.94 -5.26
N ARG A 273 -1.56 -13.80 -5.18
CA ARG A 273 -2.51 -14.74 -5.81
C ARG A 273 -2.86 -14.39 -7.25
N THR A 274 -2.35 -13.28 -7.78
CA THR A 274 -2.72 -12.74 -9.11
C THR A 274 -1.51 -12.50 -10.00
N ARG A 275 -0.31 -12.97 -9.62
CA ARG A 275 0.95 -12.76 -10.34
C ARG A 275 1.33 -13.84 -11.37
N GLN A 276 0.35 -14.63 -11.84
CA GLN A 276 0.59 -15.62 -12.91
C GLN A 276 1.05 -14.91 -14.17
N LEU A 277 2.16 -15.37 -14.76
CA LEU A 277 2.80 -14.75 -15.95
C LEU A 277 1.89 -14.68 -17.17
N ASP A 278 1.00 -15.66 -17.32
CA ASP A 278 -0.02 -15.77 -18.36
C ASP A 278 -1.40 -15.24 -17.93
N GLY A 279 -1.47 -14.63 -16.75
CA GLY A 279 -2.69 -14.10 -16.18
C GLY A 279 -3.02 -12.67 -16.63
N ALA A 280 -4.30 -12.31 -16.53
CA ALA A 280 -4.81 -11.01 -16.94
C ALA A 280 -4.22 -9.83 -16.15
N HIS A 281 -3.84 -10.02 -14.89
CA HIS A 281 -3.26 -8.96 -14.05
C HIS A 281 -1.85 -8.59 -14.51
N VAL A 282 -1.03 -9.58 -14.84
CA VAL A 282 0.33 -9.36 -15.36
C VAL A 282 0.27 -8.78 -16.78
N ASP A 283 -0.65 -9.25 -17.63
CA ASP A 283 -0.88 -8.63 -18.94
C ASP A 283 -1.30 -7.17 -18.81
N PHE A 284 -2.28 -6.88 -17.95
CA PHE A 284 -2.73 -5.51 -17.65
C PHE A 284 -1.56 -4.62 -17.22
N ALA A 285 -0.82 -5.03 -16.21
CA ALA A 285 0.29 -4.27 -15.67
C ALA A 285 1.42 -4.05 -16.70
N SER A 286 1.62 -4.98 -17.64
CA SER A 286 2.61 -4.82 -18.71
C SER A 286 2.23 -3.76 -19.75
N LYS A 287 0.95 -3.36 -19.81
CA LYS A 287 0.40 -2.42 -20.81
C LYS A 287 0.26 -1.00 -20.31
N VAL A 288 0.28 -0.78 -19.00
CA VAL A 288 0.19 0.55 -18.39
C VAL A 288 1.57 1.05 -17.94
N ARG A 289 1.76 2.37 -17.91
CA ARG A 289 3.06 3.01 -17.60
C ARG A 289 3.28 3.31 -16.12
N ASN A 290 2.28 3.10 -15.27
CA ASN A 290 2.39 3.27 -13.82
C ASN A 290 3.60 2.52 -13.26
N PRO A 291 4.25 3.00 -12.18
CA PRO A 291 5.12 2.14 -11.38
C PRO A 291 4.30 0.99 -10.77
N ILE A 292 4.86 -0.22 -10.80
CA ILE A 292 4.15 -1.46 -10.44
C ILE A 292 4.82 -2.13 -9.24
N GLY A 293 4.00 -2.44 -8.22
CA GLY A 293 4.37 -3.33 -7.14
C GLY A 293 4.04 -4.79 -7.47
N ILE A 294 4.83 -5.72 -6.95
CA ILE A 294 4.57 -7.15 -7.08
C ILE A 294 4.82 -7.80 -5.72
N LYS A 295 3.80 -8.46 -5.19
CA LYS A 295 3.93 -9.22 -3.94
C LYS A 295 4.70 -10.52 -4.19
N LEU A 296 5.72 -10.77 -3.39
CA LEU A 296 6.51 -12.01 -3.39
C LEU A 296 6.40 -12.69 -2.02
N GLY A 297 5.79 -13.85 -1.99
CA GLY A 297 5.65 -14.68 -0.80
C GLY A 297 6.74 -15.75 -0.68
N PRO A 298 6.68 -16.60 0.37
CA PRO A 298 7.74 -17.57 0.65
C PRO A 298 7.91 -18.70 -0.38
N LYS A 299 6.97 -18.80 -1.35
CA LYS A 299 7.07 -19.76 -2.46
C LYS A 299 7.63 -19.15 -3.75
N SER A 300 8.00 -17.88 -3.74
CA SER A 300 8.54 -17.20 -4.91
C SER A 300 9.98 -17.69 -5.17
N THR A 301 10.30 -17.93 -6.43
CA THR A 301 11.65 -18.31 -6.87
C THR A 301 12.35 -17.15 -7.59
N VAL A 302 13.65 -17.28 -7.79
CA VAL A 302 14.44 -16.33 -8.59
C VAL A 302 13.92 -16.29 -10.01
N GLU A 303 13.61 -17.45 -10.58
CA GLU A 303 13.07 -17.59 -11.94
C GLU A 303 11.74 -16.86 -12.08
N ASP A 304 10.83 -16.98 -11.09
CA ASP A 304 9.57 -16.22 -11.06
C ASP A 304 9.84 -14.72 -11.10
N ALA A 305 10.75 -14.24 -10.23
CA ALA A 305 11.06 -12.82 -10.12
C ALA A 305 11.65 -12.28 -11.44
N LEU A 306 12.57 -13.00 -12.05
CA LEU A 306 13.18 -12.59 -13.33
C LEU A 306 12.17 -12.61 -14.47
N ALA A 307 11.32 -13.63 -14.56
CA ALA A 307 10.28 -13.71 -15.58
C ALA A 307 9.25 -12.57 -15.46
N LEU A 308 8.90 -12.19 -14.22
CA LEU A 308 8.04 -11.03 -13.97
C LEU A 308 8.71 -9.72 -14.41
N ILE A 309 10.00 -9.54 -14.13
CA ILE A 309 10.76 -8.38 -14.60
C ILE A 309 10.78 -8.35 -16.13
N ASP A 310 11.10 -9.45 -16.80
CA ASP A 310 11.16 -9.52 -18.26
C ASP A 310 9.81 -9.17 -18.91
N LYS A 311 8.72 -9.59 -18.28
CA LYS A 311 7.36 -9.32 -18.78
C LYS A 311 6.89 -7.89 -18.52
N LEU A 312 7.16 -7.34 -17.34
CA LEU A 312 6.61 -6.06 -16.87
C LEU A 312 7.53 -4.88 -17.16
N ASP A 313 8.83 -5.13 -17.30
CA ASP A 313 9.85 -4.11 -17.53
C ASP A 313 10.92 -4.60 -18.53
N PRO A 314 10.54 -4.90 -19.77
CA PRO A 314 11.48 -5.38 -20.81
C PRO A 314 12.60 -4.36 -21.10
N ASN A 315 12.38 -3.09 -20.82
CA ASN A 315 13.32 -2.01 -21.07
C ASN A 315 14.24 -1.71 -19.88
N ARG A 316 14.05 -2.38 -18.73
CA ARG A 316 14.79 -2.16 -17.48
C ARG A 316 14.74 -0.71 -17.01
N GLU A 317 13.56 -0.13 -17.01
CA GLU A 317 13.31 1.28 -16.67
C GLU A 317 13.44 1.48 -15.16
N PRO A 318 14.34 2.37 -14.68
CA PRO A 318 14.46 2.63 -13.25
C PRO A 318 13.14 3.11 -12.64
N GLY A 319 12.77 2.53 -11.48
CA GLY A 319 11.55 2.87 -10.75
C GLY A 319 10.28 2.20 -11.29
N ARG A 320 10.38 1.37 -12.33
CA ARG A 320 9.23 0.66 -12.87
C ARG A 320 8.74 -0.45 -11.94
N ILE A 321 9.64 -1.26 -11.38
CA ILE A 321 9.32 -2.44 -10.57
C ILE A 321 9.66 -2.22 -9.10
N THR A 322 8.71 -2.57 -8.24
CA THR A 322 8.89 -2.68 -6.79
C THR A 322 8.51 -4.09 -6.35
N PHE A 323 9.44 -4.86 -5.82
CA PHE A 323 9.14 -6.12 -5.17
C PHE A 323 8.77 -5.89 -3.71
N ILE A 324 7.56 -6.33 -3.33
CA ILE A 324 7.02 -6.22 -1.98
C ILE A 324 7.05 -7.62 -1.36
N THR A 325 8.07 -7.88 -0.56
CA THR A 325 8.33 -9.20 0.05
C THR A 325 7.45 -9.42 1.27
N ARG A 326 6.86 -10.61 1.40
CA ARG A 326 5.99 -11.00 2.51
C ARG A 326 6.32 -12.43 2.96
N MET A 327 7.50 -12.61 3.50
CA MET A 327 8.08 -13.93 3.76
C MET A 327 7.64 -14.52 5.10
N GLY A 328 7.30 -13.68 6.07
CA GLY A 328 7.12 -14.02 7.47
C GLY A 328 8.46 -14.01 8.23
N ALA A 329 8.43 -13.63 9.51
CA ALA A 329 9.60 -13.50 10.36
C ALA A 329 10.49 -14.77 10.37
N LYS A 330 9.85 -15.92 10.38
CA LYS A 330 10.55 -17.23 10.43
C LYS A 330 11.33 -17.58 9.17
N ASN A 331 10.90 -17.05 8.01
CA ASN A 331 11.41 -17.52 6.71
C ASN A 331 12.29 -16.47 5.99
N ILE A 332 12.19 -15.19 6.37
CA ILE A 332 12.78 -14.11 5.59
C ILE A 332 14.30 -14.26 5.42
N ARG A 333 15.01 -14.66 6.47
CA ARG A 333 16.48 -14.82 6.46
C ARG A 333 16.97 -16.00 5.62
N GLU A 334 16.07 -16.97 5.38
CA GLU A 334 16.37 -18.15 4.55
C GLU A 334 16.04 -17.90 3.06
N ILE A 335 14.88 -17.28 2.78
CA ILE A 335 14.33 -17.20 1.41
C ILE A 335 14.78 -15.93 0.69
N LEU A 336 14.76 -14.78 1.36
CA LEU A 336 15.03 -13.50 0.71
C LEU A 336 16.43 -13.37 0.12
N PRO A 337 17.51 -13.91 0.71
CA PRO A 337 18.86 -13.75 0.16
C PRO A 337 19.00 -14.23 -1.27
N ALA A 338 18.43 -15.39 -1.61
CA ALA A 338 18.52 -15.94 -2.96
C ALA A 338 17.80 -15.05 -3.98
N LEU A 339 16.63 -14.51 -3.63
CA LEU A 339 15.85 -13.61 -4.49
C LEU A 339 16.61 -12.31 -4.77
N VAL A 340 17.13 -11.66 -3.72
CA VAL A 340 17.87 -10.39 -3.85
C VAL A 340 19.16 -10.59 -4.66
N ASP A 341 19.93 -11.64 -4.36
CA ASP A 341 21.16 -11.94 -5.09
C ASP A 341 20.91 -12.25 -6.57
N GLY A 342 19.91 -13.11 -6.87
CA GLY A 342 19.54 -13.48 -8.22
C GLY A 342 19.09 -12.28 -9.07
N VAL A 343 18.24 -11.42 -8.53
CA VAL A 343 17.78 -10.21 -9.21
C VAL A 343 18.93 -9.21 -9.37
N THR A 344 19.79 -9.04 -8.36
CA THR A 344 20.95 -8.16 -8.43
C THR A 344 21.92 -8.61 -9.54
N LYS A 345 22.20 -9.90 -9.64
CA LYS A 345 23.06 -10.48 -10.69
C LYS A 345 22.49 -10.32 -12.11
N SER A 346 21.17 -10.21 -12.25
CA SER A 346 20.54 -9.93 -13.55
C SER A 346 20.76 -8.51 -14.05
N GLY A 347 21.24 -7.60 -13.19
CA GLY A 347 21.41 -6.18 -13.50
C GLY A 347 20.12 -5.37 -13.44
N ALA A 348 18.98 -5.97 -13.10
CA ALA A 348 17.72 -5.27 -12.95
C ALA A 348 17.73 -4.36 -11.71
N LYS A 349 17.29 -3.12 -11.89
CA LYS A 349 17.16 -2.14 -10.80
C LYS A 349 15.74 -2.12 -10.30
N VAL A 350 15.47 -2.84 -9.22
CA VAL A 350 14.16 -2.91 -8.58
C VAL A 350 14.21 -2.30 -7.18
N LEU A 351 13.10 -1.73 -6.74
CA LEU A 351 12.93 -1.34 -5.35
C LEU A 351 12.51 -2.57 -4.54
N TRP A 352 13.19 -2.84 -3.43
CA TRP A 352 12.82 -3.86 -2.46
C TRP A 352 12.09 -3.23 -1.28
N VAL A 353 10.92 -3.77 -0.94
CA VAL A 353 10.05 -3.29 0.14
C VAL A 353 9.62 -4.48 1.00
N CYS A 354 9.71 -4.33 2.32
CA CYS A 354 9.23 -5.33 3.27
C CYS A 354 7.75 -5.14 3.58
N ASP A 355 6.95 -6.17 3.42
CA ASP A 355 5.58 -6.27 3.94
C ASP A 355 5.58 -7.29 5.10
N PRO A 356 5.79 -6.86 6.33
CA PRO A 356 5.87 -7.77 7.46
C PRO A 356 4.50 -8.14 8.02
N MET A 357 3.42 -7.73 7.33
CA MET A 357 2.06 -7.94 7.81
C MET A 357 1.50 -9.30 7.35
N HIS A 358 1.55 -9.55 6.05
CA HIS A 358 0.84 -10.69 5.44
C HIS A 358 1.50 -12.06 5.67
N GLY A 359 2.76 -12.11 6.10
CA GLY A 359 3.46 -13.36 6.48
C GLY A 359 3.26 -13.76 7.94
N ASN A 360 2.77 -12.86 8.80
CA ASN A 360 2.74 -13.02 10.26
C ASN A 360 1.32 -13.02 10.85
N THR A 361 0.29 -13.20 10.03
CA THR A 361 -1.09 -13.29 10.52
C THR A 361 -1.39 -14.69 11.04
N TYR A 362 -1.97 -14.79 12.24
CA TYR A 362 -2.45 -16.04 12.85
C TYR A 362 -3.79 -15.84 13.54
N GLU A 363 -4.42 -16.93 13.97
CA GLU A 363 -5.66 -16.90 14.73
C GLU A 363 -5.36 -17.03 16.22
N ALA A 364 -5.82 -16.06 17.01
CA ALA A 364 -5.70 -16.08 18.46
C ALA A 364 -6.65 -17.12 19.08
N PRO A 365 -6.41 -17.57 20.33
CA PRO A 365 -7.29 -18.49 21.03
C PRO A 365 -8.76 -18.02 21.12
N SER A 366 -8.97 -16.71 21.06
CA SER A 366 -10.30 -16.07 21.02
C SER A 366 -11.01 -16.14 19.67
N GLY A 367 -10.38 -16.71 18.62
CA GLY A 367 -10.88 -16.77 17.25
C GLY A 367 -10.65 -15.50 16.42
N TYR A 368 -10.12 -14.43 17.00
CA TYR A 368 -9.71 -13.26 16.24
C TYR A 368 -8.42 -13.51 15.47
N LYS A 369 -8.36 -13.03 14.24
CA LYS A 369 -7.07 -12.90 13.56
C LYS A 369 -6.26 -11.82 14.22
N THR A 370 -4.95 -12.06 14.37
CA THR A 370 -4.04 -11.07 14.94
C THR A 370 -2.64 -11.22 14.34
N ARG A 371 -1.76 -10.31 14.72
CA ARG A 371 -0.31 -10.33 14.44
C ARG A 371 0.45 -9.98 15.71
N SER A 372 1.58 -10.64 15.94
CA SER A 372 2.51 -10.20 16.98
C SER A 372 3.32 -9.01 16.45
N PHE A 373 3.35 -7.92 17.19
CA PHE A 373 4.20 -6.77 16.86
C PHE A 373 5.68 -7.18 16.80
N ASP A 374 6.11 -8.08 17.68
CA ASP A 374 7.47 -8.60 17.70
C ASP A 374 7.81 -9.38 16.42
N ASP A 375 6.89 -10.21 15.90
CA ASP A 375 7.08 -10.93 14.63
C ASP A 375 7.12 -9.94 13.44
N VAL A 376 6.28 -8.91 13.47
CA VAL A 376 6.31 -7.84 12.46
C VAL A 376 7.69 -7.17 12.45
N MET A 377 8.22 -6.82 13.62
CA MET A 377 9.53 -6.19 13.74
C MET A 377 10.67 -7.12 13.40
N ASP A 378 10.59 -8.41 13.74
CA ASP A 378 11.62 -9.40 13.39
C ASP A 378 11.71 -9.63 11.89
N GLU A 379 10.58 -9.62 11.15
CA GLU A 379 10.61 -9.68 9.69
C GLU A 379 11.28 -8.43 9.09
N VAL A 380 10.95 -7.24 9.59
CA VAL A 380 11.63 -5.99 9.17
C VAL A 380 13.13 -6.07 9.45
N LYS A 381 13.52 -6.50 10.66
CA LYS A 381 14.93 -6.66 11.02
C LYS A 381 15.64 -7.64 10.09
N GLY A 382 15.03 -8.81 9.83
CA GLY A 382 15.57 -9.79 8.88
C GLY A 382 15.74 -9.23 7.47
N PHE A 383 14.79 -8.39 7.01
CA PHE A 383 14.91 -7.69 5.74
C PHE A 383 16.15 -6.79 5.68
N PHE A 384 16.39 -5.96 6.71
CA PHE A 384 17.57 -5.11 6.79
C PHE A 384 18.87 -5.92 6.88
N GLU A 385 18.91 -7.00 7.67
CA GLU A 385 20.06 -7.90 7.81
C GLU A 385 20.47 -8.53 6.48
N VAL A 386 19.50 -9.01 5.69
CA VAL A 386 19.73 -9.60 4.37
C VAL A 386 20.32 -8.57 3.40
N HIS A 387 19.73 -7.38 3.31
CA HIS A 387 20.24 -6.33 2.43
C HIS A 387 21.63 -5.86 2.82
N LYS A 388 21.90 -5.72 4.12
CA LYS A 388 23.24 -5.39 4.63
C LYS A 388 24.28 -6.45 4.26
N ALA A 389 23.92 -7.74 4.43
CA ALA A 389 24.82 -8.85 4.11
C ALA A 389 25.16 -8.94 2.62
N LEU A 390 24.22 -8.57 1.74
CA LEU A 390 24.39 -8.59 0.29
C LEU A 390 24.89 -7.25 -0.31
N GLY A 391 25.09 -6.22 0.51
CA GLY A 391 25.50 -4.90 0.04
C GLY A 391 24.46 -4.20 -0.85
N THR A 392 23.17 -4.52 -0.64
CA THR A 392 22.03 -3.93 -1.35
C THR A 392 21.24 -3.00 -0.41
N HIS A 393 20.17 -2.34 -0.91
CA HIS A 393 19.42 -1.36 -0.14
C HIS A 393 18.09 -1.91 0.38
N PRO A 394 17.80 -1.83 1.70
CA PRO A 394 16.47 -2.06 2.26
C PRO A 394 15.60 -0.83 1.92
N GLY A 395 14.93 -0.88 0.77
CA GLY A 395 14.34 0.30 0.14
C GLY A 395 13.10 0.85 0.80
N GLY A 396 12.37 0.07 1.63
CA GLY A 396 11.19 0.56 2.31
C GLY A 396 10.34 -0.48 3.01
N VAL A 397 9.20 -0.01 3.53
CA VAL A 397 8.20 -0.83 4.24
C VAL A 397 6.80 -0.62 3.69
N HIS A 398 5.96 -1.65 3.78
CA HIS A 398 4.56 -1.68 3.37
C HIS A 398 3.72 -2.22 4.54
N ILE A 399 2.97 -1.33 5.20
CA ILE A 399 2.34 -1.61 6.50
C ILE A 399 0.83 -1.47 6.42
N GLU A 400 0.09 -2.45 6.94
CA GLU A 400 -1.34 -2.30 7.23
C GLU A 400 -1.49 -1.58 8.58
N LEU A 401 -1.99 -0.35 8.55
CA LEU A 401 -2.13 0.52 9.71
C LEU A 401 -3.43 1.33 9.66
N THR A 402 -3.82 1.80 10.83
CA THR A 402 -4.84 2.84 11.00
C THR A 402 -4.30 3.97 11.88
N GLY A 403 -4.94 5.13 11.84
CA GLY A 403 -4.65 6.24 12.73
C GLY A 403 -5.45 6.20 14.03
N ASP A 404 -6.23 5.15 14.25
CA ASP A 404 -7.10 4.98 15.39
C ASP A 404 -6.47 3.99 16.40
N ASP A 405 -6.93 4.05 17.68
CA ASP A 405 -6.40 3.23 18.78
C ASP A 405 -7.11 1.85 18.82
N VAL A 406 -7.00 1.09 17.73
CA VAL A 406 -7.55 -0.26 17.65
C VAL A 406 -6.67 -1.26 18.41
N THR A 407 -7.26 -2.40 18.80
CA THR A 407 -6.58 -3.50 19.50
C THR A 407 -6.53 -4.75 18.63
N GLU A 408 -6.06 -4.62 17.38
CA GLU A 408 -6.09 -5.71 16.38
C GLU A 408 -4.81 -6.54 16.34
N CYS A 409 -3.66 -5.94 16.73
CA CYS A 409 -2.36 -6.61 16.81
C CYS A 409 -1.88 -6.65 18.25
N VAL A 410 -1.36 -7.81 18.70
CA VAL A 410 -0.83 -7.98 20.05
C VAL A 410 0.59 -7.45 20.19
N GLY A 411 0.97 -7.02 21.39
CA GLY A 411 2.31 -6.52 21.71
C GLY A 411 2.45 -5.01 21.48
N GLY A 412 3.70 -4.59 21.24
CA GLY A 412 4.07 -3.18 21.21
C GLY A 412 4.18 -2.56 22.59
N GLY A 413 4.52 -1.28 22.67
CA GLY A 413 4.72 -0.56 23.93
C GLY A 413 3.49 -0.49 24.82
N GLU A 414 2.30 -0.58 24.23
CA GLU A 414 1.04 -0.65 24.99
C GLU A 414 0.76 -2.03 25.58
N GLN A 415 1.53 -3.06 25.18
CA GLN A 415 1.44 -4.44 25.64
C GLN A 415 0.05 -5.06 25.45
N ILE A 416 -0.58 -4.80 24.28
CA ILE A 416 -1.87 -5.37 23.91
C ILE A 416 -1.80 -6.89 24.03
N SER A 417 -2.66 -7.51 24.83
CA SER A 417 -2.74 -8.95 25.02
C SER A 417 -3.79 -9.59 24.08
N HIS A 418 -3.90 -10.93 24.11
CA HIS A 418 -4.96 -11.61 23.35
C HIS A 418 -6.37 -11.32 23.90
N GLU A 419 -6.48 -11.05 25.19
CA GLU A 419 -7.74 -10.69 25.86
C GLU A 419 -8.22 -9.28 25.45
N ASP A 420 -7.30 -8.37 25.13
CA ASP A 420 -7.61 -7.01 24.73
C ASP A 420 -8.16 -6.91 23.29
N LEU A 421 -7.93 -7.93 22.44
CA LEU A 421 -8.34 -7.90 21.03
C LEU A 421 -9.82 -7.54 20.84
N ALA A 422 -10.70 -8.04 21.70
CA ALA A 422 -12.14 -7.79 21.59
C ALA A 422 -12.55 -6.35 21.92
N SER A 423 -11.69 -5.53 22.53
CA SER A 423 -12.01 -4.19 23.02
C SER A 423 -12.28 -3.21 21.87
N ARG A 424 -11.41 -3.23 20.82
CA ARG A 424 -11.54 -2.38 19.62
C ARG A 424 -11.05 -3.10 18.37
N TYR A 425 -11.69 -4.19 18.02
CA TYR A 425 -11.41 -4.94 16.80
C TYR A 425 -12.30 -4.45 15.67
N GLU A 426 -11.83 -3.52 14.87
CA GLU A 426 -12.63 -2.75 13.91
C GLU A 426 -12.33 -3.10 12.43
N THR A 427 -11.31 -3.92 12.16
CA THR A 427 -10.96 -4.27 10.78
C THR A 427 -12.05 -5.09 10.10
N ALA A 428 -12.30 -4.78 8.82
CA ALA A 428 -13.18 -5.57 7.97
C ALA A 428 -12.54 -6.88 7.45
N CYS A 429 -11.20 -6.98 7.49
CA CYS A 429 -10.45 -8.11 6.90
C CYS A 429 -9.33 -8.62 7.82
N ASP A 430 -8.12 -8.07 7.67
CA ASP A 430 -6.96 -8.51 8.44
C ASP A 430 -6.52 -7.43 9.45
N PRO A 431 -5.92 -7.81 10.58
CA PRO A 431 -5.56 -6.90 11.66
C PRO A 431 -4.55 -5.83 11.23
N ARG A 432 -4.69 -4.61 11.74
CA ARG A 432 -3.86 -3.44 11.45
C ARG A 432 -3.08 -3.03 12.69
N LEU A 433 -1.90 -2.44 12.49
CA LEU A 433 -1.24 -1.69 13.56
C LEU A 433 -2.06 -0.45 13.89
N ASN A 434 -2.19 -0.16 15.17
CA ASN A 434 -2.79 1.09 15.65
C ASN A 434 -1.80 2.26 15.51
N HIS A 435 -2.24 3.47 15.89
CA HIS A 435 -1.40 4.66 15.83
C HIS A 435 -0.10 4.51 16.63
N ALA A 436 -0.16 4.02 17.88
CA ALA A 436 1.00 3.87 18.74
C ALA A 436 2.01 2.85 18.20
N GLN A 437 1.55 1.66 17.81
CA GLN A 437 2.39 0.63 17.21
C GLN A 437 3.03 1.09 15.89
N SER A 438 2.31 1.87 15.08
CA SER A 438 2.84 2.43 13.82
C SER A 438 3.99 3.40 14.07
N LEU A 439 3.89 4.27 15.06
CA LEU A 439 4.98 5.18 15.42
C LEU A 439 6.16 4.44 16.05
N GLU A 440 5.92 3.46 16.91
CA GLU A 440 6.98 2.61 17.47
C GLU A 440 7.76 1.89 16.37
N LEU A 441 7.06 1.31 15.38
CA LEU A 441 7.70 0.71 14.20
C LEU A 441 8.58 1.74 13.47
N ALA A 442 8.09 2.96 13.25
CA ALA A 442 8.88 4.00 12.57
C ALA A 442 10.16 4.36 13.32
N PHE A 443 10.13 4.46 14.65
CA PHE A 443 11.32 4.70 15.46
C PHE A 443 12.32 3.54 15.37
N LEU A 444 11.85 2.29 15.46
CA LEU A 444 12.71 1.11 15.36
C LEU A 444 13.35 0.98 13.96
N VAL A 445 12.59 1.25 12.88
CA VAL A 445 13.13 1.30 11.53
C VAL A 445 14.14 2.43 11.36
N ALA A 446 13.88 3.60 11.97
CA ALA A 446 14.79 4.73 11.94
C ALA A 446 16.14 4.41 12.61
N GLU A 447 16.15 3.67 13.74
CA GLU A 447 17.37 3.16 14.37
C GLU A 447 18.18 2.28 13.40
N MET A 448 17.52 1.33 12.70
CA MET A 448 18.18 0.47 11.71
C MET A 448 18.71 1.24 10.50
N LEU A 449 18.04 2.31 10.10
CA LEU A 449 18.46 3.18 9.00
C LEU A 449 19.67 4.04 9.38
N ARG A 450 19.81 4.44 10.63
CA ARG A 450 20.97 5.19 11.11
C ARG A 450 22.23 4.35 11.13
N ASP A 451 22.13 3.06 11.43
CA ASP A 451 23.25 2.14 11.63
C ASP A 451 23.71 1.45 10.32
N ARG A 452 23.40 2.04 9.16
CA ARG A 452 23.79 1.54 7.81
C ARG A 452 25.29 1.54 7.58
#